data_e72ea6be64434617115b5230951f2262
#
_entry.id   e72ea6be64434617115b5230951f2262
#
_cell.length_a   1.000
_cell.length_b   1.000
_cell.length_c   1.000
_cell.angle_alpha   90.00
_cell.angle_beta   90.00
_cell.angle_gamma   90.00
#
_symmetry.space_group_name_H-M   'P 1'
#
loop_
_entity.id
_entity.type
_entity.pdbx_description
1 polymer ?
#
loop_
_entity_poly.entity_id
_entity_poly.type
_entity_poly.pdbx_seq_one_letter_code
_entity_poly.pdbx_strand_id
1 'polypeptide(L)'
;MADIKSWKMKMCLIGDAAVGKTSLIHKFVLDKFDDQYIATLGTKTSKKTILVSNGSASYQLTLMIWDVLGQKFFDNLQKVAYQGANGAFIVLDLTRKETLESFEHWLMSLYKVAGVVPVVVLANKNDLNAEFGEDEIRKLVAEYGFPFFFTSAKTGDNVNTAFQALGRSMVHTWGGDSVSQRPTIPAVAEEKLAAGSQERLSALKAEDMILTMYCKLLGDTDIAMAIIRLQFRRAGVDFKNPTVKGLEKVVEFLIEAASDHVDSTTLEKEKRAYMNLVGRIG
;
A
#
# COMPACT_ATOMS: atom_id res chain seq x y z
N MET A 1 35.35 1.24 -23.59
CA MET A 1 33.91 0.94 -23.43
C MET A 1 33.60 1.18 -21.98
N ALA A 2 32.58 1.98 -21.68
CA ALA A 2 32.18 2.21 -20.26
C ALA A 2 31.67 0.88 -19.70
N ASP A 3 32.21 0.45 -18.56
CA ASP A 3 31.73 -0.74 -17.84
C ASP A 3 30.28 -0.53 -17.42
N ILE A 4 29.35 -1.30 -18.00
CA ILE A 4 27.93 -1.26 -17.62
C ILE A 4 27.75 -2.15 -16.39
N LYS A 5 27.55 -1.54 -15.24
CA LYS A 5 27.25 -2.28 -13.99
C LYS A 5 25.82 -2.84 -14.05
N SER A 6 25.64 -4.11 -13.69
CA SER A 6 24.33 -4.76 -13.66
C SER A 6 23.80 -4.89 -12.23
N TRP A 7 22.56 -4.44 -12.00
CA TRP A 7 21.91 -4.47 -10.70
C TRP A 7 20.54 -5.16 -10.78
N LYS A 8 20.16 -5.83 -9.70
CA LYS A 8 18.78 -6.34 -9.52
C LYS A 8 18.19 -5.66 -8.29
N MET A 9 17.08 -4.97 -8.45
CA MET A 9 16.44 -4.24 -7.37
C MET A 9 14.96 -4.54 -7.32
N LYS A 10 14.43 -4.66 -6.09
CA LYS A 10 13.01 -4.87 -5.81
C LYS A 10 12.31 -3.53 -5.71
N MET A 11 11.16 -3.41 -6.36
CA MET A 11 10.27 -2.27 -6.21
C MET A 11 8.82 -2.72 -6.02
N CYS A 12 8.05 -1.91 -5.31
CA CYS A 12 6.64 -2.16 -5.04
C CYS A 12 5.76 -1.07 -5.65
N LEU A 13 4.57 -1.45 -6.14
CA LEU A 13 3.49 -0.49 -6.38
C LEU A 13 2.47 -0.66 -5.26
N ILE A 14 2.22 0.41 -4.53
CA ILE A 14 1.31 0.47 -3.37
C ILE A 14 0.26 1.56 -3.57
N GLY A 15 -0.83 1.51 -2.86
CA GLY A 15 -1.98 2.41 -3.00
C GLY A 15 -3.29 1.64 -2.94
N ASP A 16 -4.40 2.34 -2.92
CA ASP A 16 -5.75 1.79 -2.75
C ASP A 16 -6.13 0.79 -3.85
N ALA A 17 -7.23 0.07 -3.63
CA ALA A 17 -7.77 -0.83 -4.64
C ALA A 17 -8.20 -0.04 -5.89
N ALA A 18 -8.02 -0.64 -7.07
CA ALA A 18 -8.46 -0.11 -8.37
C ALA A 18 -7.83 1.23 -8.80
N VAL A 19 -6.73 1.71 -8.15
CA VAL A 19 -6.00 2.91 -8.61
C VAL A 19 -5.19 2.67 -9.89
N GLY A 20 -5.07 1.41 -10.35
CA GLY A 20 -4.40 1.06 -11.61
C GLY A 20 -2.98 0.52 -11.46
N LYS A 21 -2.57 0.02 -10.29
CA LYS A 21 -1.22 -0.56 -10.07
C LYS A 21 -0.88 -1.65 -11.08
N THR A 22 -1.72 -2.67 -11.18
CA THR A 22 -1.55 -3.79 -12.13
C THR A 22 -1.53 -3.30 -13.58
N SER A 23 -2.41 -2.35 -13.92
CA SER A 23 -2.48 -1.78 -15.29
C SER A 23 -1.20 -1.01 -15.64
N LEU A 24 -0.65 -0.24 -14.69
CA LEU A 24 0.64 0.46 -14.86
C LEU A 24 1.80 -0.53 -15.10
N ILE A 25 1.81 -1.64 -14.34
CA ILE A 25 2.83 -2.69 -14.52
C ILE A 25 2.68 -3.35 -15.91
N HIS A 26 1.46 -3.72 -16.30
CA HIS A 26 1.19 -4.31 -17.61
C HIS A 26 1.58 -3.35 -18.73
N LYS A 27 1.23 -2.06 -18.61
CA LYS A 27 1.62 -1.05 -19.60
C LYS A 27 3.13 -0.89 -19.68
N PHE A 28 3.82 -0.83 -18.54
CA PHE A 28 5.27 -0.72 -18.51
C PHE A 28 5.99 -1.95 -19.04
N VAL A 29 5.59 -3.16 -18.60
CA VAL A 29 6.30 -4.41 -18.92
C VAL A 29 5.96 -4.91 -20.32
N LEU A 30 4.67 -4.93 -20.68
CA LEU A 30 4.14 -5.59 -21.87
C LEU A 30 3.66 -4.61 -22.95
N ASP A 31 3.63 -3.31 -22.65
CA ASP A 31 3.00 -2.27 -23.48
C ASP A 31 1.52 -2.57 -23.80
N LYS A 32 0.79 -3.17 -22.85
CA LYS A 32 -0.61 -3.55 -22.98
C LYS A 32 -1.45 -2.92 -21.89
N PHE A 33 -2.69 -2.61 -22.23
CA PHE A 33 -3.73 -2.19 -21.29
C PHE A 33 -4.93 -3.13 -21.45
N ASP A 34 -5.53 -3.54 -20.34
CA ASP A 34 -6.75 -4.36 -20.32
C ASP A 34 -7.85 -3.56 -19.61
N ASP A 35 -8.97 -3.34 -20.29
CA ASP A 35 -10.12 -2.61 -19.75
C ASP A 35 -10.91 -3.44 -18.70
N GLN A 36 -10.68 -4.75 -18.64
CA GLN A 36 -11.34 -5.61 -17.66
C GLN A 36 -10.65 -5.49 -16.30
N TYR A 37 -11.37 -4.95 -15.32
CA TYR A 37 -10.92 -4.93 -13.94
C TYR A 37 -11.01 -6.33 -13.34
N ILE A 38 -9.86 -6.96 -13.13
CA ILE A 38 -9.74 -8.18 -12.32
C ILE A 38 -9.02 -7.80 -11.04
N ALA A 39 -9.67 -8.05 -9.89
CA ALA A 39 -9.03 -7.82 -8.59
C ALA A 39 -7.76 -8.68 -8.48
N THR A 40 -6.65 -8.06 -8.09
CA THR A 40 -5.40 -8.80 -7.86
C THR A 40 -5.58 -9.64 -6.60
N LEU A 41 -5.49 -10.97 -6.75
CA LEU A 41 -5.48 -11.91 -5.62
C LEU A 41 -4.01 -12.23 -5.26
N GLY A 42 -3.61 -11.91 -4.05
CA GLY A 42 -2.24 -12.11 -3.58
C GLY A 42 -1.24 -11.08 -4.12
N THR A 43 0.04 -11.46 -4.21
CA THR A 43 1.11 -10.65 -4.79
C THR A 43 1.56 -11.24 -6.12
N LYS A 44 1.61 -10.41 -7.16
CA LYS A 44 2.13 -10.81 -8.48
C LYS A 44 3.49 -10.14 -8.71
N THR A 45 4.45 -10.89 -9.24
CA THR A 45 5.77 -10.35 -9.56
C THR A 45 5.96 -10.27 -11.06
N SER A 46 6.55 -9.17 -11.53
CA SER A 46 6.95 -8.95 -12.91
C SER A 46 8.41 -8.53 -12.96
N LYS A 47 9.05 -8.69 -14.11
CA LYS A 47 10.46 -8.36 -14.31
C LYS A 47 10.63 -7.54 -15.58
N LYS A 48 11.38 -6.43 -15.48
CA LYS A 48 11.84 -5.68 -16.65
C LYS A 48 13.25 -5.12 -16.43
N THR A 49 14.07 -5.17 -17.46
CA THR A 49 15.40 -4.57 -17.44
C THR A 49 15.37 -3.24 -18.17
N ILE A 50 15.90 -2.20 -17.53
CA ILE A 50 16.04 -0.86 -18.08
C ILE A 50 17.50 -0.40 -18.01
N LEU A 51 17.85 0.56 -18.83
CA LEU A 51 19.11 1.29 -18.73
C LEU A 51 18.87 2.59 -18.00
N VAL A 52 19.66 2.85 -16.98
CA VAL A 52 19.61 4.11 -16.22
C VAL A 52 21.03 4.69 -16.14
N SER A 53 21.12 6.03 -16.24
CA SER A 53 22.39 6.73 -16.09
C SER A 53 22.39 7.48 -14.76
N ASN A 54 23.52 7.44 -14.05
CA ASN A 54 23.78 8.22 -12.85
C ASN A 54 25.15 8.89 -13.01
N GLY A 55 25.15 10.18 -13.33
CA GLY A 55 26.35 10.89 -13.74
C GLY A 55 26.96 10.30 -15.02
N SER A 56 28.24 9.97 -14.98
CA SER A 56 28.98 9.34 -16.10
C SER A 56 28.81 7.81 -16.19
N ALA A 57 28.22 7.17 -15.19
CA ALA A 57 28.04 5.72 -15.14
C ALA A 57 26.69 5.29 -15.71
N SER A 58 26.69 4.20 -16.46
CA SER A 58 25.49 3.55 -16.99
C SER A 58 25.24 2.22 -16.27
N TYR A 59 24.00 1.98 -15.92
CA TYR A 59 23.58 0.79 -15.18
C TYR A 59 22.51 0.03 -15.94
N GLN A 60 22.68 -1.27 -16.06
CA GLN A 60 21.63 -2.18 -16.49
C GLN A 60 20.83 -2.62 -15.25
N LEU A 61 19.69 -1.99 -15.02
CA LEU A 61 18.88 -2.23 -13.83
C LEU A 61 17.74 -3.22 -14.15
N THR A 62 17.80 -4.40 -13.53
CA THR A 62 16.70 -5.36 -13.56
C THR A 62 15.74 -5.07 -12.41
N LEU A 63 14.58 -4.54 -12.74
CA LEU A 63 13.50 -4.28 -11.81
C LEU A 63 12.72 -5.57 -11.53
N MET A 64 12.65 -5.96 -10.26
CA MET A 64 11.73 -6.99 -9.74
C MET A 64 10.51 -6.26 -9.18
N ILE A 65 9.44 -6.22 -9.96
CA ILE A 65 8.26 -5.40 -9.70
C ILE A 65 7.22 -6.23 -8.97
N TRP A 66 6.83 -5.77 -7.78
CA TRP A 66 5.82 -6.42 -6.95
C TRP A 66 4.52 -5.62 -7.00
N ASP A 67 3.49 -6.26 -7.58
CA ASP A 67 2.12 -5.77 -7.56
C ASP A 67 1.49 -6.14 -6.21
N VAL A 68 1.25 -5.14 -5.39
CA VAL A 68 0.74 -5.34 -4.02
C VAL A 68 -0.77 -5.09 -4.02
N LEU A 69 -1.51 -5.98 -3.39
CA LEU A 69 -2.94 -5.80 -3.15
C LEU A 69 -3.22 -4.43 -2.54
N GLY A 70 -4.14 -3.70 -3.16
CA GLY A 70 -4.60 -2.39 -2.69
C GLY A 70 -5.68 -2.46 -1.62
N GLN A 71 -5.79 -3.58 -0.92
CA GLN A 71 -6.71 -3.74 0.20
C GLN A 71 -5.94 -3.59 1.51
N LYS A 72 -6.45 -2.75 2.39
CA LYS A 72 -5.84 -2.42 3.69
C LYS A 72 -5.74 -3.61 4.67
N PHE A 73 -6.34 -4.76 4.32
CA PHE A 73 -6.61 -5.89 5.22
C PHE A 73 -5.57 -7.02 5.22
N PHE A 74 -4.44 -6.88 4.52
CA PHE A 74 -3.47 -7.96 4.40
C PHE A 74 -2.06 -7.58 4.87
N ASP A 75 -1.94 -7.15 6.13
CA ASP A 75 -0.66 -6.76 6.75
C ASP A 75 0.48 -7.77 6.52
N ASN A 76 0.20 -9.06 6.58
CA ASN A 76 1.24 -10.07 6.40
C ASN A 76 1.70 -10.19 4.94
N LEU A 77 0.79 -10.10 3.97
CA LEU A 77 1.14 -10.12 2.54
C LEU A 77 1.84 -8.82 2.15
N GLN A 78 1.40 -7.69 2.68
CA GLN A 78 2.06 -6.41 2.50
C GLN A 78 3.47 -6.42 3.09
N LYS A 79 3.67 -6.97 4.30
CA LYS A 79 5.00 -7.12 4.92
C LYS A 79 5.95 -7.91 4.03
N VAL A 80 5.53 -9.06 3.50
CA VAL A 80 6.35 -9.87 2.57
C VAL A 80 6.67 -9.09 1.29
N ALA A 81 5.70 -8.34 0.78
CA ALA A 81 5.89 -7.53 -0.42
C ALA A 81 6.86 -6.37 -0.19
N TYR A 82 6.79 -5.68 0.96
CA TYR A 82 7.63 -4.52 1.28
C TYR A 82 9.03 -4.91 1.73
N GLN A 83 9.19 -6.07 2.37
CA GLN A 83 10.48 -6.51 2.88
C GLN A 83 11.55 -6.55 1.78
N GLY A 84 12.65 -5.83 2.00
CA GLY A 84 13.75 -5.73 1.05
C GLY A 84 13.43 -4.93 -0.21
N ALA A 85 12.39 -4.09 -0.23
CA ALA A 85 12.16 -3.15 -1.31
C ALA A 85 13.27 -2.10 -1.36
N ASN A 86 13.75 -1.80 -2.56
CA ASN A 86 14.75 -0.77 -2.83
C ASN A 86 14.10 0.56 -3.28
N GLY A 87 12.81 0.56 -3.56
CA GLY A 87 12.02 1.73 -3.92
C GLY A 87 10.55 1.38 -4.11
N ALA A 88 9.69 2.39 -4.15
CA ALA A 88 8.26 2.19 -4.33
C ALA A 88 7.58 3.30 -5.13
N PHE A 89 6.49 2.94 -5.80
CA PHE A 89 5.47 3.88 -6.23
C PHE A 89 4.31 3.90 -5.23
N ILE A 90 3.85 5.11 -4.88
CA ILE A 90 2.53 5.30 -4.27
C ILE A 90 1.60 5.78 -5.38
N VAL A 91 0.57 5.00 -5.67
CA VAL A 91 -0.34 5.25 -6.79
C VAL A 91 -1.65 5.82 -6.27
N LEU A 92 -2.00 7.00 -6.77
CA LEU A 92 -3.24 7.71 -6.52
C LEU A 92 -4.13 7.62 -7.76
N ASP A 93 -5.43 7.71 -7.59
CA ASP A 93 -6.43 7.74 -8.65
C ASP A 93 -7.01 9.16 -8.73
N LEU A 94 -6.71 9.89 -9.80
CA LEU A 94 -7.17 11.28 -9.98
C LEU A 94 -8.70 11.43 -9.94
N THR A 95 -9.44 10.35 -10.21
CA THR A 95 -10.91 10.34 -10.17
C THR A 95 -11.50 10.06 -8.79
N ARG A 96 -10.65 9.94 -7.74
CA ARG A 96 -11.08 9.59 -6.39
C ARG A 96 -10.24 10.29 -5.32
N LYS A 97 -10.79 11.30 -4.70
CA LYS A 97 -10.09 12.13 -3.70
C LYS A 97 -9.66 11.35 -2.46
N GLU A 98 -10.40 10.31 -2.06
CA GLU A 98 -10.04 9.44 -0.94
C GLU A 98 -8.68 8.76 -1.10
N THR A 99 -8.20 8.59 -2.34
CA THR A 99 -6.86 8.00 -2.58
C THR A 99 -5.74 8.97 -2.22
N LEU A 100 -5.98 10.27 -2.31
CA LEU A 100 -5.06 11.31 -1.83
C LEU A 100 -4.97 11.27 -0.29
N GLU A 101 -6.08 11.11 0.40
CA GLU A 101 -6.15 11.03 1.86
C GLU A 101 -5.47 9.76 2.40
N SER A 102 -5.46 8.68 1.61
CA SER A 102 -4.80 7.42 1.96
C SER A 102 -3.28 7.43 1.83
N PHE A 103 -2.68 8.47 1.22
CA PHE A 103 -1.26 8.54 0.90
C PHE A 103 -0.34 8.26 2.10
N GLU A 104 -0.58 8.96 3.21
CA GLU A 104 0.25 8.82 4.42
C GLU A 104 0.18 7.41 5.02
N HIS A 105 -1.00 6.81 5.00
CA HIS A 105 -1.16 5.43 5.45
C HIS A 105 -0.25 4.48 4.67
N TRP A 106 -0.23 4.59 3.33
CA TRP A 106 0.60 3.76 2.47
C TRP A 106 2.09 4.01 2.69
N LEU A 107 2.49 5.28 2.81
CA LEU A 107 3.88 5.66 3.07
C LEU A 107 4.39 5.11 4.40
N MET A 108 3.62 5.29 5.48
CA MET A 108 4.00 4.80 6.81
C MET A 108 4.04 3.28 6.87
N SER A 109 3.11 2.59 6.21
CA SER A 109 3.10 1.12 6.10
C SER A 109 4.35 0.59 5.38
N LEU A 110 4.77 1.26 4.30
CA LEU A 110 6.00 0.92 3.59
C LEU A 110 7.22 1.12 4.49
N TYR A 111 7.36 2.29 5.10
CA TYR A 111 8.55 2.65 5.89
C TYR A 111 8.72 1.80 7.15
N LYS A 112 7.63 1.36 7.77
CA LYS A 112 7.67 0.42 8.92
C LYS A 112 8.34 -0.92 8.58
N VAL A 113 8.27 -1.35 7.33
CA VAL A 113 8.73 -2.68 6.90
C VAL A 113 10.02 -2.60 6.08
N ALA A 114 10.06 -1.73 5.08
CA ALA A 114 11.19 -1.59 4.17
C ALA A 114 12.30 -0.67 4.71
N GLY A 115 11.98 0.15 5.72
CA GLY A 115 12.79 1.31 6.05
C GLY A 115 12.60 2.43 5.02
N VAL A 116 13.45 3.46 5.09
CA VAL A 116 13.38 4.58 4.15
C VAL A 116 13.94 4.16 2.81
N VAL A 117 13.12 4.23 1.80
CA VAL A 117 13.45 3.91 0.41
C VAL A 117 12.98 5.05 -0.50
N PRO A 118 13.58 5.23 -1.67
CA PRO A 118 13.08 6.16 -2.69
C PRO A 118 11.61 5.90 -3.02
N VAL A 119 10.82 6.98 -3.00
CA VAL A 119 9.39 6.95 -3.35
C VAL A 119 9.13 7.93 -4.49
N VAL A 120 8.30 7.52 -5.43
CA VAL A 120 7.72 8.37 -6.49
C VAL A 120 6.21 8.24 -6.42
N VAL A 121 5.50 9.36 -6.49
CA VAL A 121 4.03 9.39 -6.47
C VAL A 121 3.50 9.39 -7.90
N LEU A 122 2.55 8.50 -8.19
CA LEU A 122 1.86 8.42 -9.48
C LEU A 122 0.41 8.85 -9.32
N ALA A 123 0.05 10.00 -9.89
CA ALA A 123 -1.32 10.45 -10.05
C ALA A 123 -1.88 9.84 -11.34
N ASN A 124 -2.49 8.66 -11.22
CA ASN A 124 -2.91 7.84 -12.35
C ASN A 124 -4.33 8.17 -12.81
N LYS A 125 -4.67 7.70 -14.00
CA LYS A 125 -5.91 7.93 -14.73
C LYS A 125 -6.06 9.38 -15.22
N ASN A 126 -4.95 10.00 -15.60
CA ASN A 126 -4.90 11.37 -16.16
C ASN A 126 -5.68 11.52 -17.50
N ASP A 127 -6.12 10.42 -18.08
CA ASP A 127 -7.01 10.36 -19.23
C ASP A 127 -8.49 10.55 -18.91
N LEU A 128 -8.83 10.66 -17.62
CA LEU A 128 -10.21 10.81 -17.12
C LEU A 128 -10.40 12.17 -16.42
N ASN A 129 -11.65 12.52 -16.12
CA ASN A 129 -11.96 13.73 -15.37
C ASN A 129 -11.45 13.62 -13.93
N ALA A 130 -10.55 14.52 -13.54
CA ALA A 130 -9.94 14.54 -12.23
C ALA A 130 -10.83 15.21 -11.17
N GLU A 131 -10.83 14.68 -9.94
CA GLU A 131 -11.43 15.31 -8.76
C GLU A 131 -10.44 16.20 -7.99
N PHE A 132 -9.14 16.04 -8.23
CA PHE A 132 -8.07 16.83 -7.63
C PHE A 132 -6.92 17.01 -8.66
N GLY A 133 -6.06 17.99 -8.45
CA GLY A 133 -5.06 18.37 -9.41
C GLY A 133 -3.64 18.52 -8.85
N GLU A 134 -2.82 19.20 -9.60
CA GLU A 134 -1.39 19.38 -9.30
C GLU A 134 -1.15 20.07 -7.96
N ASP A 135 -1.96 21.08 -7.61
CA ASP A 135 -1.75 21.85 -6.39
C ASP A 135 -1.96 21.01 -5.13
N GLU A 136 -2.97 20.12 -5.12
CA GLU A 136 -3.20 19.22 -4.00
C GLU A 136 -2.09 18.18 -3.87
N ILE A 137 -1.64 17.60 -5.00
CA ILE A 137 -0.53 16.65 -5.01
C ILE A 137 0.76 17.33 -4.57
N ARG A 138 1.04 18.52 -5.07
CA ARG A 138 2.25 19.29 -4.73
C ARG A 138 2.28 19.61 -3.23
N LYS A 139 1.17 20.02 -2.64
CA LYS A 139 1.05 20.23 -1.19
C LYS A 139 1.30 18.95 -0.41
N LEU A 140 0.72 17.81 -0.86
CA LEU A 140 0.87 16.52 -0.22
C LEU A 140 2.33 16.05 -0.18
N VAL A 141 3.05 16.17 -1.30
CA VAL A 141 4.42 15.65 -1.41
C VAL A 141 5.49 16.63 -0.97
N ALA A 142 5.16 17.92 -0.77
CA ALA A 142 6.13 18.98 -0.45
C ALA A 142 6.90 18.69 0.84
N GLU A 143 6.21 18.15 1.86
CA GLU A 143 6.81 17.82 3.17
C GLU A 143 7.83 16.67 3.07
N TYR A 144 7.68 15.81 2.06
CA TYR A 144 8.52 14.63 1.87
C TYR A 144 9.58 14.81 0.77
N GLY A 145 9.44 15.83 -0.06
CA GLY A 145 10.32 16.08 -1.20
C GLY A 145 10.21 15.02 -2.31
N PHE A 146 9.07 14.32 -2.41
CA PHE A 146 8.91 13.27 -3.41
C PHE A 146 8.61 13.83 -4.79
N PRO A 147 9.23 13.27 -5.85
CA PRO A 147 8.80 13.51 -7.20
C PRO A 147 7.44 12.87 -7.47
N PHE A 148 6.63 13.49 -8.31
CA PHE A 148 5.35 12.93 -8.74
C PHE A 148 5.17 13.07 -10.25
N PHE A 149 4.32 12.21 -10.82
CA PHE A 149 3.98 12.19 -12.23
C PHE A 149 2.47 11.98 -12.42
N PHE A 150 1.88 12.75 -13.29
CA PHE A 150 0.58 12.42 -13.86
C PHE A 150 0.77 11.30 -14.86
N THR A 151 0.05 10.20 -14.68
CA THR A 151 0.19 8.99 -15.50
C THR A 151 -1.16 8.51 -16.02
N SER A 152 -1.15 7.85 -17.15
CA SER A 152 -2.28 7.05 -17.62
C SER A 152 -1.79 5.66 -18.02
N ALA A 153 -2.24 4.64 -17.31
CA ALA A 153 -1.98 3.27 -17.70
C ALA A 153 -2.65 2.93 -19.04
N LYS A 154 -3.75 3.60 -19.38
CA LYS A 154 -4.51 3.39 -20.63
C LYS A 154 -3.76 3.93 -21.85
N THR A 155 -3.34 5.18 -21.80
CA THR A 155 -2.63 5.83 -22.93
C THR A 155 -1.14 5.53 -22.91
N GLY A 156 -0.55 5.22 -21.75
CA GLY A 156 0.88 5.07 -21.53
C GLY A 156 1.59 6.38 -21.16
N ASP A 157 0.84 7.46 -21.01
CA ASP A 157 1.39 8.76 -20.69
C ASP A 157 2.21 8.70 -19.39
N ASN A 158 3.44 9.22 -19.48
CA ASN A 158 4.45 9.28 -18.41
C ASN A 158 4.81 7.96 -17.72
N VAL A 159 4.26 6.81 -18.12
CA VAL A 159 4.53 5.53 -17.44
C VAL A 159 6.03 5.19 -17.51
N ASN A 160 6.63 5.17 -18.71
CA ASN A 160 8.05 4.88 -18.86
C ASN A 160 8.94 5.92 -18.14
N THR A 161 8.59 7.20 -18.21
CA THR A 161 9.33 8.30 -17.56
C THR A 161 9.37 8.12 -16.04
N ALA A 162 8.25 7.77 -15.43
CA ALA A 162 8.15 7.53 -14.00
C ALA A 162 8.99 6.32 -13.55
N PHE A 163 8.92 5.19 -14.27
CA PHE A 163 9.74 4.01 -13.95
C PHE A 163 11.24 4.29 -14.11
N GLN A 164 11.63 5.07 -15.12
CA GLN A 164 13.02 5.53 -15.27
C GLN A 164 13.45 6.45 -14.12
N ALA A 165 12.57 7.36 -13.67
CA ALA A 165 12.85 8.27 -12.56
C ALA A 165 13.08 7.50 -11.25
N LEU A 166 12.19 6.55 -10.90
CA LEU A 166 12.38 5.70 -9.73
C LEU A 166 13.63 4.84 -9.86
N GLY A 167 13.89 4.25 -11.03
CA GLY A 167 15.11 3.48 -11.30
C GLY A 167 16.38 4.29 -11.05
N ARG A 168 16.43 5.56 -11.49
CA ARG A 168 17.55 6.47 -11.21
C ARG A 168 17.71 6.76 -9.73
N SER A 169 16.61 7.05 -9.03
CA SER A 169 16.64 7.27 -7.57
C SER A 169 17.14 6.05 -6.81
N MET A 170 16.70 4.85 -7.20
CA MET A 170 17.16 3.59 -6.61
C MET A 170 18.66 3.38 -6.83
N VAL A 171 19.15 3.59 -8.06
CA VAL A 171 20.59 3.47 -8.38
C VAL A 171 21.40 4.53 -7.64
N HIS A 172 20.92 5.76 -7.54
CA HIS A 172 21.57 6.82 -6.77
C HIS A 172 21.70 6.45 -5.29
N THR A 173 20.64 5.91 -4.71
CA THR A 173 20.57 5.55 -3.28
C THR A 173 21.40 4.30 -2.93
N TRP A 174 21.36 3.29 -3.79
CA TRP A 174 21.92 1.98 -3.47
C TRP A 174 23.13 1.59 -4.31
N GLY A 175 23.41 2.30 -5.40
CA GLY A 175 24.45 1.97 -6.40
C GLY A 175 25.81 2.59 -6.15
N GLY A 176 26.00 3.43 -5.13
CA GLY A 176 27.28 4.06 -4.79
C GLY A 176 28.08 3.26 -3.78
N ASP A 177 29.43 3.33 -3.89
CA ASP A 177 30.36 2.74 -2.91
C ASP A 177 30.34 3.49 -1.54
N SER A 178 29.53 4.54 -1.41
CA SER A 178 29.46 5.39 -0.22
C SER A 178 28.23 5.06 0.61
N VAL A 179 28.42 4.50 1.78
CA VAL A 179 27.40 4.25 2.83
C VAL A 179 26.70 5.55 3.28
N SER A 180 27.24 6.72 2.94
CA SER A 180 26.78 8.05 3.34
C SER A 180 25.54 8.57 2.58
N GLN A 181 25.02 7.84 1.60
CA GLN A 181 23.86 8.29 0.76
C GLN A 181 22.55 7.55 1.05
N ARG A 182 22.45 6.80 2.16
CA ARG A 182 21.16 6.22 2.53
C ARG A 182 20.16 7.34 2.81
N PRO A 183 18.95 7.27 2.24
CA PRO A 183 17.95 8.28 2.49
C PRO A 183 17.67 8.36 3.98
N THR A 184 17.76 9.57 4.52
CA THR A 184 17.30 9.86 5.88
C THR A 184 15.78 9.96 5.87
N ILE A 185 15.15 9.54 6.94
CA ILE A 185 13.72 9.74 7.14
C ILE A 185 13.49 11.26 7.12
N PRO A 186 12.59 11.80 6.27
CA PRO A 186 12.18 13.19 6.39
C PRO A 186 11.70 13.43 7.83
N ALA A 187 12.09 14.52 8.45
CA ALA A 187 11.77 14.82 9.86
C ALA A 187 10.26 14.66 10.16
N VAL A 188 9.41 15.07 9.22
CA VAL A 188 7.95 14.88 9.31
C VAL A 188 7.55 13.41 9.33
N ALA A 189 8.20 12.55 8.55
CA ALA A 189 7.91 11.12 8.54
C ALA A 189 8.44 10.43 9.81
N GLU A 190 9.55 10.93 10.36
CA GLU A 190 10.12 10.45 11.63
C GLU A 190 9.20 10.78 12.80
N GLU A 191 8.69 12.01 12.86
CA GLU A 191 7.71 12.46 13.85
C GLU A 191 6.40 11.65 13.73
N LYS A 192 5.89 11.44 12.53
CA LYS A 192 4.68 10.64 12.28
C LYS A 192 4.86 9.16 12.60
N LEU A 193 6.04 8.58 12.35
CA LEU A 193 6.36 7.21 12.75
C LEU A 193 6.47 7.09 14.29
N ALA A 194 7.03 8.09 14.97
CA ALA A 194 7.11 8.15 16.42
C ALA A 194 5.73 8.40 17.05
N ALA A 195 4.92 9.31 16.49
CA ALA A 195 3.56 9.59 16.92
C ALA A 195 2.61 8.40 16.69
N GLY A 196 2.78 7.66 15.60
CA GLY A 196 2.00 6.45 15.31
C GLY A 196 2.18 5.32 16.34
N SER A 197 3.15 5.41 17.24
CA SER A 197 3.29 4.52 18.40
C SER A 197 2.40 4.94 19.58
N GLN A 198 1.86 6.16 19.59
CA GLN A 198 0.99 6.72 20.64
C GLN A 198 -0.40 7.13 20.13
N GLU A 199 -0.71 6.95 18.83
CA GLU A 199 -1.99 7.33 18.28
C GLU A 199 -3.15 6.53 18.91
N ARG A 200 -4.15 7.26 19.38
CA ARG A 200 -5.47 6.69 19.69
C ARG A 200 -5.98 5.96 18.47
N LEU A 201 -6.41 4.73 18.68
CA LEU A 201 -6.86 3.85 17.59
C LEU A 201 -8.09 4.51 16.92
N SER A 202 -8.04 4.79 15.61
CA SER A 202 -9.24 5.20 14.91
C SER A 202 -10.20 4.02 14.75
N ALA A 203 -11.51 4.29 14.65
CA ALA A 203 -12.52 3.25 14.46
C ALA A 203 -12.22 2.37 13.23
N LEU A 204 -11.77 2.97 12.13
CA LEU A 204 -11.33 2.26 10.91
C LEU A 204 -10.15 1.32 11.17
N LYS A 205 -9.19 1.74 11.97
CA LYS A 205 -8.00 0.94 12.29
C LYS A 205 -8.34 -0.21 13.25
N ALA A 206 -9.24 0.03 14.20
CA ALA A 206 -9.75 -1.03 15.07
C ALA A 206 -10.54 -2.07 14.27
N GLU A 207 -11.38 -1.63 13.33
CA GLU A 207 -12.07 -2.49 12.38
C GLU A 207 -11.09 -3.40 11.63
N ASP A 208 -10.08 -2.84 10.95
CA ASP A 208 -9.05 -3.59 10.22
C ASP A 208 -8.40 -4.68 11.09
N MET A 209 -8.07 -4.35 12.33
CA MET A 209 -7.46 -5.29 13.26
C MET A 209 -8.41 -6.42 13.63
N ILE A 210 -9.69 -6.10 13.91
CA ILE A 210 -10.74 -7.08 14.22
C ILE A 210 -10.91 -8.04 13.04
N LEU A 211 -11.02 -7.51 11.80
CA LEU A 211 -11.17 -8.32 10.60
C LEU A 211 -10.00 -9.27 10.39
N THR A 212 -8.77 -8.76 10.55
CA THR A 212 -7.54 -9.56 10.42
C THR A 212 -7.50 -10.69 11.47
N MET A 213 -7.84 -10.39 12.71
CA MET A 213 -7.87 -11.37 13.80
C MET A 213 -8.94 -12.44 13.54
N TYR A 214 -10.11 -12.05 13.08
CA TYR A 214 -11.21 -12.97 12.78
C TYR A 214 -10.90 -13.92 11.62
N CYS A 215 -10.27 -13.41 10.55
CA CYS A 215 -9.77 -14.27 9.46
C CYS A 215 -8.75 -15.29 9.93
N LYS A 216 -7.87 -14.91 10.86
CA LYS A 216 -6.91 -15.86 11.47
C LYS A 216 -7.59 -16.90 12.36
N LEU A 217 -8.61 -16.48 13.08
CA LEU A 217 -9.36 -17.35 14.00
C LEU A 217 -10.05 -18.50 13.24
N LEU A 218 -10.68 -18.20 12.10
CA LEU A 218 -11.38 -19.20 11.29
C LEU A 218 -10.47 -20.00 10.34
N GLY A 219 -9.24 -19.50 10.06
CA GLY A 219 -8.27 -20.18 9.20
C GLY A 219 -8.60 -20.17 7.70
N ASP A 220 -9.81 -19.77 7.31
CA ASP A 220 -10.28 -19.62 5.93
C ASP A 220 -10.74 -18.19 5.70
N THR A 221 -10.02 -17.48 4.83
CA THR A 221 -10.25 -16.04 4.59
C THR A 221 -11.55 -15.78 3.84
N ASP A 222 -11.94 -16.65 2.92
CA ASP A 222 -13.14 -16.43 2.10
C ASP A 222 -14.41 -16.65 2.92
N ILE A 223 -14.41 -17.70 3.74
CA ILE A 223 -15.49 -17.98 4.69
C ILE A 223 -15.57 -16.85 5.74
N ALA A 224 -14.43 -16.49 6.33
CA ALA A 224 -14.38 -15.41 7.32
C ALA A 224 -14.92 -14.09 6.76
N MET A 225 -14.53 -13.70 5.57
CA MET A 225 -15.00 -12.48 4.92
C MET A 225 -16.49 -12.50 4.57
N ALA A 226 -17.04 -13.66 4.21
CA ALA A 226 -18.47 -13.82 3.99
C ALA A 226 -19.26 -13.60 5.30
N ILE A 227 -18.80 -14.21 6.39
CA ILE A 227 -19.40 -14.04 7.74
C ILE A 227 -19.28 -12.57 8.18
N ILE A 228 -18.10 -11.97 8.07
CA ILE A 228 -17.86 -10.57 8.42
C ILE A 228 -18.86 -9.65 7.73
N ARG A 229 -18.98 -9.73 6.41
CA ARG A 229 -19.92 -8.89 5.64
C ARG A 229 -21.38 -9.05 6.12
N LEU A 230 -21.75 -10.28 6.47
CA LEU A 230 -23.08 -10.56 6.99
C LEU A 230 -23.30 -9.88 8.36
N GLN A 231 -22.30 -9.98 9.28
CA GLN A 231 -22.43 -9.42 10.62
C GLN A 231 -22.39 -7.89 10.64
N PHE A 232 -21.57 -7.26 9.79
CA PHE A 232 -21.61 -5.81 9.61
C PHE A 232 -22.95 -5.31 9.10
N ARG A 233 -23.55 -6.00 8.13
CA ARG A 233 -24.91 -5.70 7.66
C ARG A 233 -25.94 -5.89 8.75
N ARG A 234 -25.85 -6.99 9.53
CA ARG A 234 -26.73 -7.27 10.68
C ARG A 234 -26.61 -6.18 11.76
N ALA A 235 -25.42 -5.69 12.02
CA ALA A 235 -25.15 -4.60 12.97
C ALA A 235 -25.56 -3.22 12.45
N GLY A 236 -25.84 -3.07 11.16
CA GLY A 236 -26.15 -1.78 10.53
C GLY A 236 -24.93 -0.84 10.48
N VAL A 237 -23.72 -1.41 10.38
CA VAL A 237 -22.46 -0.67 10.38
C VAL A 237 -21.96 -0.51 8.95
N ASP A 238 -21.63 0.72 8.57
CA ASP A 238 -20.96 1.02 7.30
C ASP A 238 -19.47 0.77 7.44
N PHE A 239 -18.91 -0.09 6.58
CA PHE A 239 -17.47 -0.35 6.48
C PHE A 239 -16.64 0.90 6.20
N LYS A 240 -17.22 1.93 5.58
CA LYS A 240 -16.52 3.17 5.28
C LYS A 240 -16.48 4.15 6.44
N ASN A 241 -17.40 4.00 7.38
CA ASN A 241 -17.52 4.90 8.52
C ASN A 241 -18.01 4.16 9.78
N PRO A 242 -17.21 3.23 10.33
CA PRO A 242 -17.59 2.49 11.52
C PRO A 242 -17.63 3.40 12.75
N THR A 243 -18.60 3.16 13.63
CA THR A 243 -18.68 3.82 14.94
C THR A 243 -18.25 2.86 16.04
N VAL A 244 -17.79 3.39 17.19
CA VAL A 244 -17.43 2.57 18.36
C VAL A 244 -18.56 1.60 18.74
N LYS A 245 -19.77 2.13 18.96
CA LYS A 245 -20.96 1.31 19.27
C LYS A 245 -21.32 0.31 18.18
N GLY A 246 -21.05 0.66 16.92
CA GLY A 246 -21.26 -0.24 15.80
C GLY A 246 -20.28 -1.41 15.84
N LEU A 247 -18.99 -1.13 16.08
CA LEU A 247 -17.95 -2.16 16.19
C LEU A 247 -18.15 -3.08 17.39
N GLU A 248 -18.63 -2.56 18.54
CA GLU A 248 -19.00 -3.40 19.69
C GLU A 248 -20.02 -4.47 19.30
N LYS A 249 -21.11 -4.06 18.61
CA LYS A 249 -22.13 -4.99 18.11
C LYS A 249 -21.57 -5.98 17.08
N VAL A 250 -20.73 -5.51 16.18
CA VAL A 250 -20.09 -6.38 15.19
C VAL A 250 -19.24 -7.45 15.89
N VAL A 251 -18.46 -7.09 16.91
CA VAL A 251 -17.66 -8.04 17.69
C VAL A 251 -18.54 -9.11 18.33
N GLU A 252 -19.65 -8.72 18.97
CA GLU A 252 -20.61 -9.67 19.56
C GLU A 252 -21.12 -10.67 18.52
N PHE A 253 -21.54 -10.17 17.35
CA PHE A 253 -22.06 -11.03 16.27
C PHE A 253 -20.99 -11.91 15.62
N LEU A 254 -19.74 -11.43 15.54
CA LEU A 254 -18.62 -12.25 15.05
C LEU A 254 -18.28 -13.39 16.00
N ILE A 255 -18.31 -13.14 17.31
CA ILE A 255 -18.07 -14.18 18.34
C ILE A 255 -19.22 -15.20 18.34
N GLU A 256 -20.48 -14.74 18.23
CA GLU A 256 -21.64 -15.63 18.08
C GLU A 256 -21.49 -16.53 16.85
N ALA A 257 -21.12 -15.95 15.70
CA ALA A 257 -20.95 -16.72 14.46
C ALA A 257 -19.77 -17.68 14.45
N ALA A 258 -18.74 -17.46 15.29
CA ALA A 258 -17.60 -18.37 15.44
C ALA A 258 -17.84 -19.51 16.44
N SER A 259 -18.92 -19.46 17.22
CA SER A 259 -19.19 -20.42 18.30
C SER A 259 -19.32 -21.87 17.84
N ASP A 260 -19.73 -22.09 16.59
CA ASP A 260 -19.86 -23.42 15.99
C ASP A 260 -18.53 -24.00 15.47
N HIS A 261 -17.48 -23.17 15.41
CA HIS A 261 -16.20 -23.51 14.79
C HIS A 261 -15.00 -23.42 15.72
N VAL A 262 -15.15 -22.76 16.87
CA VAL A 262 -14.05 -22.43 17.78
C VAL A 262 -14.46 -22.77 19.23
N ASP A 263 -13.55 -23.31 20.01
CA ASP A 263 -13.80 -23.64 21.41
C ASP A 263 -14.08 -22.38 22.27
N SER A 264 -14.86 -22.54 23.33
CA SER A 264 -15.32 -21.45 24.19
C SER A 264 -14.19 -20.66 24.86
N THR A 265 -13.08 -21.32 25.19
CA THR A 265 -11.93 -20.67 25.84
C THR A 265 -11.21 -19.71 24.88
N THR A 266 -11.02 -20.17 23.63
CA THR A 266 -10.44 -19.34 22.56
C THR A 266 -11.37 -18.18 22.21
N LEU A 267 -12.69 -18.41 22.13
CA LEU A 267 -13.67 -17.35 21.87
C LEU A 267 -13.67 -16.25 22.94
N GLU A 268 -13.63 -16.63 24.21
CA GLU A 268 -13.55 -15.68 25.32
C GLU A 268 -12.28 -14.82 25.26
N LYS A 269 -11.15 -15.43 24.94
CA LYS A 269 -9.88 -14.74 24.76
C LYS A 269 -9.95 -13.73 23.60
N GLU A 270 -10.46 -14.17 22.46
CA GLU A 270 -10.60 -13.32 21.27
C GLU A 270 -11.60 -12.20 21.50
N LYS A 271 -12.75 -12.48 22.13
CA LYS A 271 -13.72 -11.44 22.51
C LYS A 271 -13.08 -10.34 23.36
N ARG A 272 -12.29 -10.71 24.37
CA ARG A 272 -11.58 -9.73 25.19
C ARG A 272 -10.57 -8.92 24.38
N ALA A 273 -9.85 -9.56 23.45
CA ALA A 273 -8.89 -8.89 22.58
C ALA A 273 -9.58 -7.89 21.65
N TYR A 274 -10.72 -8.25 21.02
CA TYR A 274 -11.49 -7.36 20.16
C TYR A 274 -12.11 -6.19 20.94
N MET A 275 -12.70 -6.45 22.10
CA MET A 275 -13.27 -5.40 22.95
C MET A 275 -12.21 -4.43 23.47
N ASN A 276 -11.01 -4.90 23.78
CA ASN A 276 -9.87 -4.04 24.11
C ASN A 276 -9.44 -3.13 22.94
N LEU A 277 -9.51 -3.62 21.70
CA LEU A 277 -9.23 -2.79 20.53
C LEU A 277 -10.28 -1.70 20.37
N VAL A 278 -11.56 -2.04 20.49
CA VAL A 278 -12.66 -1.06 20.41
C VAL A 278 -12.58 -0.04 21.53
N GLY A 279 -12.26 -0.46 22.76
CA GLY A 279 -12.08 0.42 23.92
C GLY A 279 -10.89 1.40 23.83
N ARG A 280 -9.98 1.20 22.87
CA ARG A 280 -8.85 2.10 22.60
C ARG A 280 -9.15 3.18 21.56
N ILE A 281 -10.35 3.17 20.99
CA ILE A 281 -10.82 4.20 20.06
C ILE A 281 -11.11 5.47 20.86
N GLY A 282 -10.45 6.57 20.53
CA GLY A 282 -10.60 7.81 21.25
C GLY A 282 -10.52 9.03 20.38
#